data_d6f108dd031e2a75c030b6fa3472d81e
#
_entry.id   d6f108dd031e2a75c030b6fa3472d81e
#
_cell.length_a   1.000
_cell.length_b   1.000
_cell.length_c   1.000
_cell.angle_alpha   90.00
_cell.angle_beta   90.00
_cell.angle_gamma   90.00
#
_symmetry.space_group_name_H-M   'P 1'
#
loop_
_entity.id
_entity.type
_entity.pdbx_description
1 polymer ?
#
loop_
_entity_poly.entity_id
_entity_poly.type
_entity_poly.pdbx_seq_one_letter_code
_entity_poly.pdbx_strand_id
1 'polypeptide(L)'
;MSSALLQDLRARGLVFQIAGEEAFEAWLEGGSRTLYCGFDPTADSLHIGSLVPLLMLRRFQLAGHRPLALVGGATGLIGDPSFKAAERQLNTPEVVEGWVDKLKAQVSQFIDFEGEHLQDGTAALVVNNLDWTQGVDVLTFLRDVGKHFSINAMIQKESVKQRIEREGAGISFTEFTYMILQSYDFSELYRQYDCGLQIGGSDQWGNITGGIDLTRRLHGGQTFGLTMPLVTKADGTKFGKTESGTIWLDPGKTSPYAFYQFWLNTADADVYQFLRYFTFLPVDQIDQIEADDKAREGRPEAQRILAKEVTALVHGVDGLAAAQRITEALFAGDASGLRAADLEQLAQDGLPTSTLDLGHAPPTLSQLLSESGMVSSGKQVKDALKNKAVFINGHAVEGEPSVAVSECFSRATALHDRYWIVRLGKKKYHLFTVA
;
A
#
# COMPACT_ATOMS: atom_id res chain seq x y z
N MET A 1 -25.84 8.31 14.63
CA MET A 1 -24.72 7.37 14.32
C MET A 1 -23.72 7.97 13.33
N SER A 2 -24.16 8.75 12.34
CA SER A 2 -23.25 9.34 11.34
C SER A 2 -22.45 10.54 11.86
N SER A 3 -22.97 11.35 12.76
CA SER A 3 -22.17 12.40 13.40
C SER A 3 -20.97 11.82 14.15
N ALA A 4 -21.12 10.65 14.74
CA ALA A 4 -20.02 9.92 15.39
C ALA A 4 -18.93 9.49 14.38
N LEU A 5 -19.33 9.04 13.17
CA LEU A 5 -18.37 8.71 12.11
C LEU A 5 -17.57 9.94 11.69
N LEU A 6 -18.25 11.06 11.37
CA LEU A 6 -17.56 12.27 10.91
C LEU A 6 -16.66 12.87 11.99
N GLN A 7 -17.07 12.79 13.25
CA GLN A 7 -16.24 13.18 14.40
C GLN A 7 -14.99 12.30 14.53
N ASP A 8 -15.13 10.97 14.41
CA ASP A 8 -13.99 10.04 14.42
C ASP A 8 -13.03 10.32 13.26
N LEU A 9 -13.56 10.52 12.03
CA LEU A 9 -12.73 10.83 10.87
C LEU A 9 -11.96 12.15 11.03
N ARG A 10 -12.61 13.20 11.59
CA ARG A 10 -11.95 14.47 11.89
C ARG A 10 -10.89 14.31 12.99
N ALA A 11 -11.18 13.61 14.07
CA ALA A 11 -10.25 13.35 15.16
C ALA A 11 -9.00 12.55 14.68
N ARG A 12 -9.18 11.66 13.68
CA ARG A 12 -8.07 10.96 13.03
C ARG A 12 -7.28 11.83 12.05
N GLY A 13 -7.79 12.99 11.66
CA GLY A 13 -7.19 13.82 10.60
C GLY A 13 -7.44 13.28 9.19
N LEU A 14 -8.47 12.45 8.99
CA LEU A 14 -8.82 11.82 7.71
C LEU A 14 -9.75 12.68 6.84
N VAL A 15 -10.22 13.82 7.32
CA VAL A 15 -11.02 14.77 6.56
C VAL A 15 -10.14 15.94 6.13
N PHE A 16 -9.90 16.10 4.83
CA PHE A 16 -9.14 17.22 4.28
C PHE A 16 -10.07 18.30 3.72
N GLN A 17 -11.01 17.92 2.84
CA GLN A 17 -12.02 18.82 2.27
C GLN A 17 -13.34 18.07 2.08
N ILE A 18 -14.46 18.80 2.23
CA ILE A 18 -15.81 18.31 1.95
C ILE A 18 -16.47 19.24 0.94
N ALA A 19 -16.96 18.69 -0.18
CA ALA A 19 -17.77 19.41 -1.14
C ALA A 19 -19.26 19.30 -0.71
N GLY A 20 -19.91 20.45 -0.53
CA GLY A 20 -21.28 20.52 -0.01
C GLY A 20 -21.35 20.41 1.51
N GLU A 21 -20.34 20.87 2.26
CA GLU A 21 -20.16 20.70 3.69
C GLU A 21 -21.39 21.09 4.51
N GLU A 22 -22.07 22.20 4.18
CA GLU A 22 -23.25 22.69 4.91
C GLU A 22 -24.40 21.67 4.98
N ALA A 23 -24.59 20.85 3.92
CA ALA A 23 -25.65 19.86 3.84
C ALA A 23 -25.15 18.43 4.11
N PHE A 24 -23.83 18.21 4.09
CA PHE A 24 -23.22 16.88 4.10
C PHE A 24 -23.55 16.09 5.38
N GLU A 25 -23.42 16.72 6.54
CA GLU A 25 -23.65 16.04 7.82
C GLU A 25 -25.12 15.61 7.96
N ALA A 26 -26.06 16.52 7.66
CA ALA A 26 -27.48 16.22 7.68
C ALA A 26 -27.86 15.12 6.67
N TRP A 27 -27.24 15.15 5.48
CA TRP A 27 -27.46 14.11 4.49
C TRP A 27 -26.91 12.76 4.98
N LEU A 28 -25.72 12.73 5.56
CA LEU A 28 -25.10 11.52 6.08
C LEU A 28 -25.92 10.89 7.22
N GLU A 29 -26.51 11.73 8.09
CA GLU A 29 -27.39 11.32 9.20
C GLU A 29 -28.76 10.80 8.75
N GLY A 30 -29.20 11.15 7.57
CA GLY A 30 -30.52 10.80 7.04
C GLY A 30 -30.71 9.30 6.70
N GLY A 31 -29.75 8.43 6.99
CA GLY A 31 -29.83 6.97 6.81
C GLY A 31 -28.61 6.34 6.17
N SER A 32 -28.73 5.08 5.75
CA SER A 32 -27.66 4.41 4.98
C SER A 32 -27.42 5.11 3.64
N ARG A 33 -26.17 5.36 3.31
CA ARG A 33 -25.75 6.05 2.07
C ARG A 33 -24.82 5.19 1.27
N THR A 34 -24.93 5.26 -0.06
CA THR A 34 -23.98 4.65 -0.97
C THR A 34 -22.85 5.64 -1.27
N LEU A 35 -21.62 5.17 -1.17
CA LEU A 35 -20.41 5.93 -1.46
C LEU A 35 -19.43 5.11 -2.29
N TYR A 36 -18.47 5.78 -2.98
CA TYR A 36 -17.46 5.06 -3.73
C TYR A 36 -16.07 5.66 -3.63
N CYS A 37 -15.08 4.82 -3.89
CA CYS A 37 -13.71 5.20 -4.18
C CYS A 37 -13.22 4.46 -5.43
N GLY A 38 -12.48 5.15 -6.30
CA GLY A 38 -11.87 4.57 -7.49
C GLY A 38 -10.46 4.08 -7.25
N PHE A 39 -10.13 2.94 -7.87
CA PHE A 39 -8.82 2.31 -7.87
C PHE A 39 -8.41 1.98 -9.30
N ASP A 40 -7.57 2.82 -9.90
CA ASP A 40 -7.06 2.56 -11.24
C ASP A 40 -6.01 1.45 -11.25
N PRO A 41 -6.13 0.45 -12.14
CA PRO A 41 -5.16 -0.62 -12.29
C PRO A 41 -3.87 -0.08 -12.96
N THR A 42 -2.98 0.48 -12.19
CA THR A 42 -1.68 0.98 -12.63
C THR A 42 -0.55 -0.04 -12.45
N ALA A 43 -0.85 -1.15 -11.83
CA ALA A 43 -0.05 -2.34 -11.63
C ALA A 43 -0.97 -3.52 -11.28
N ASP A 44 -0.43 -4.71 -11.24
CA ASP A 44 -1.14 -5.94 -10.85
C ASP A 44 -1.33 -6.09 -9.32
N SER A 45 -1.07 -5.05 -8.54
CA SER A 45 -1.31 -4.97 -7.10
C SER A 45 -1.57 -3.54 -6.66
N LEU A 46 -2.35 -3.38 -5.61
CA LEU A 46 -2.44 -2.15 -4.84
C LEU A 46 -1.18 -1.99 -3.97
N HIS A 47 -0.81 -0.75 -3.73
CA HIS A 47 0.31 -0.41 -2.86
C HIS A 47 -0.19 0.20 -1.54
N ILE A 48 0.70 0.35 -0.58
CA ILE A 48 0.38 0.85 0.76
C ILE A 48 -0.33 2.23 0.77
N GLY A 49 -0.12 3.07 -0.24
CA GLY A 49 -0.83 4.34 -0.40
C GLY A 49 -2.32 4.18 -0.70
N SER A 50 -2.74 3.03 -1.24
CA SER A 50 -4.13 2.69 -1.48
C SER A 50 -4.86 2.23 -0.22
N LEU A 51 -4.13 1.98 0.88
CA LEU A 51 -4.70 1.44 2.10
C LEU A 51 -5.62 2.44 2.80
N VAL A 52 -5.27 3.74 2.83
CA VAL A 52 -6.14 4.76 3.45
C VAL A 52 -7.53 4.81 2.81
N PRO A 53 -7.67 4.96 1.48
CA PRO A 53 -9.00 4.94 0.86
C PRO A 53 -9.75 3.60 1.06
N LEU A 54 -9.07 2.47 1.07
CA LEU A 54 -9.69 1.17 1.38
C LEU A 54 -10.26 1.15 2.81
N LEU A 55 -9.47 1.60 3.78
CA LEU A 55 -9.90 1.68 5.19
C LEU A 55 -11.00 2.73 5.39
N MET A 56 -11.01 3.80 4.60
CA MET A 56 -12.12 4.75 4.61
C MET A 56 -13.42 4.09 4.15
N LEU A 57 -13.42 3.34 3.05
CA LEU A 57 -14.60 2.57 2.62
C LEU A 57 -15.08 1.63 3.75
N ARG A 58 -14.15 0.93 4.41
CA ARG A 58 -14.49 0.06 5.54
C ARG A 58 -15.06 0.83 6.74
N ARG A 59 -14.53 2.01 7.09
CA ARG A 59 -15.06 2.85 8.18
C ARG A 59 -16.50 3.27 7.90
N PHE A 60 -16.79 3.70 6.68
CA PHE A 60 -18.17 4.02 6.28
C PHE A 60 -19.07 2.79 6.34
N GLN A 61 -18.59 1.63 5.92
CA GLN A 61 -19.34 0.38 6.00
C GLN A 61 -19.67 -0.01 7.44
N LEU A 62 -18.70 0.07 8.35
CA LEU A 62 -18.91 -0.19 9.78
C LEU A 62 -19.89 0.80 10.43
N ALA A 63 -20.04 1.99 9.86
CA ALA A 63 -21.01 3.00 10.28
C ALA A 63 -22.40 2.81 9.65
N GLY A 64 -22.63 1.74 8.86
CA GLY A 64 -23.92 1.42 8.28
C GLY A 64 -24.17 2.02 6.89
N HIS A 65 -23.12 2.41 6.16
CA HIS A 65 -23.19 2.88 4.79
C HIS A 65 -22.72 1.80 3.81
N ARG A 66 -23.13 1.90 2.54
CA ARG A 66 -22.84 0.94 1.48
C ARG A 66 -21.64 1.40 0.63
N PRO A 67 -20.45 0.79 0.74
CA PRO A 67 -19.31 1.14 -0.08
C PRO A 67 -19.35 0.47 -1.45
N LEU A 68 -18.97 1.22 -2.48
CA LEU A 68 -18.65 0.71 -3.80
C LEU A 68 -17.13 0.90 -4.03
N ALA A 69 -16.43 -0.16 -4.38
CA ALA A 69 -15.08 -0.07 -4.88
C ALA A 69 -15.11 -0.08 -6.41
N LEU A 70 -14.80 1.06 -7.02
CA LEU A 70 -14.73 1.17 -8.47
C LEU A 70 -13.32 0.78 -8.93
N VAL A 71 -13.21 -0.23 -9.77
CA VAL A 71 -11.97 -0.56 -10.45
C VAL A 71 -11.99 0.05 -11.84
N GLY A 72 -10.96 0.81 -12.15
CA GLY A 72 -10.87 1.61 -13.37
C GLY A 72 -10.48 0.82 -14.61
N GLY A 73 -11.30 -0.12 -15.10
CA GLY A 73 -11.03 -0.84 -16.33
C GLY A 73 -10.96 0.05 -17.57
N ALA A 74 -11.78 1.11 -17.63
CA ALA A 74 -11.73 2.13 -18.69
C ALA A 74 -10.68 3.21 -18.39
N THR A 75 -10.71 3.78 -17.19
CA THR A 75 -9.78 4.86 -16.80
C THR A 75 -8.33 4.38 -16.70
N GLY A 76 -8.09 3.12 -16.39
CA GLY A 76 -6.77 2.50 -16.42
C GLY A 76 -6.13 2.41 -17.80
N LEU A 77 -6.93 2.44 -18.87
CA LEU A 77 -6.44 2.53 -20.26
C LEU A 77 -5.98 3.94 -20.63
N ILE A 78 -6.44 4.96 -19.90
CA ILE A 78 -6.16 6.38 -20.15
C ILE A 78 -5.06 6.91 -19.23
N GLY A 79 -5.17 6.63 -17.94
CA GLY A 79 -4.24 7.03 -16.89
C GLY A 79 -4.50 8.43 -16.32
N ASP A 80 -4.67 8.50 -15.00
CA ASP A 80 -4.88 9.74 -14.25
C ASP A 80 -3.64 10.64 -14.30
N PRO A 81 -3.73 11.88 -14.81
CA PRO A 81 -2.63 12.84 -14.84
C PRO A 81 -2.37 13.50 -13.49
N SER A 82 -3.23 13.35 -12.50
CA SER A 82 -3.19 14.08 -11.22
C SER A 82 -1.83 13.93 -10.55
N PHE A 83 -1.15 15.07 -10.34
CA PHE A 83 0.17 15.18 -9.70
C PHE A 83 1.28 14.28 -10.28
N LYS A 84 1.18 13.92 -11.56
CA LYS A 84 2.24 13.19 -12.29
C LYS A 84 3.12 14.14 -13.09
N ALA A 85 4.42 13.88 -13.08
CA ALA A 85 5.40 14.72 -13.77
C ALA A 85 5.50 14.40 -15.27
N ALA A 86 5.15 13.18 -15.68
CA ALA A 86 5.23 12.70 -17.05
C ALA A 86 3.96 11.96 -17.45
N GLU A 87 3.69 11.90 -18.73
CA GLU A 87 2.60 11.10 -19.30
C GLU A 87 2.79 9.62 -18.96
N ARG A 88 1.70 8.92 -18.66
CA ARG A 88 1.73 7.49 -18.40
C ARG A 88 1.92 6.72 -19.71
N GLN A 89 2.70 5.66 -19.63
CA GLN A 89 2.71 4.66 -20.69
C GLN A 89 1.37 3.92 -20.69
N LEU A 90 0.70 3.90 -21.83
CA LEU A 90 -0.59 3.22 -21.99
C LEU A 90 -0.36 1.70 -21.99
N ASN A 91 -1.18 0.98 -21.23
CA ASN A 91 -1.19 -0.47 -21.20
C ASN A 91 -2.19 -1.02 -22.22
N THR A 92 -2.02 -2.26 -22.65
CA THR A 92 -3.00 -2.92 -23.52
C THR A 92 -4.26 -3.32 -22.73
N PRO A 93 -5.43 -3.46 -23.39
CA PRO A 93 -6.66 -3.90 -22.73
C PRO A 93 -6.50 -5.22 -21.96
N GLU A 94 -5.78 -6.19 -22.49
CA GLU A 94 -5.58 -7.51 -21.89
C GLU A 94 -4.77 -7.41 -20.59
N VAL A 95 -3.77 -6.53 -20.54
CA VAL A 95 -2.97 -6.27 -19.33
C VAL A 95 -3.82 -5.62 -18.26
N VAL A 96 -4.62 -4.61 -18.64
CA VAL A 96 -5.51 -3.90 -17.71
C VAL A 96 -6.59 -4.84 -17.16
N GLU A 97 -7.20 -5.68 -17.99
CA GLU A 97 -8.20 -6.67 -17.57
C GLU A 97 -7.62 -7.65 -16.52
N GLY A 98 -6.43 -8.20 -16.78
CA GLY A 98 -5.75 -9.08 -15.81
C GLY A 98 -5.43 -8.39 -14.48
N TRP A 99 -5.16 -7.07 -14.50
CA TRP A 99 -4.96 -6.30 -13.28
C TRP A 99 -6.26 -5.98 -12.55
N VAL A 100 -7.34 -5.72 -13.28
CA VAL A 100 -8.67 -5.50 -12.70
C VAL A 100 -9.08 -6.67 -11.81
N ASP A 101 -8.90 -7.92 -12.28
CA ASP A 101 -9.27 -9.11 -11.50
C ASP A 101 -8.44 -9.25 -10.22
N LYS A 102 -7.13 -8.98 -10.30
CA LYS A 102 -6.26 -8.97 -9.12
C LYS A 102 -6.66 -7.88 -8.11
N LEU A 103 -6.95 -6.68 -8.58
CA LEU A 103 -7.39 -5.58 -7.72
C LEU A 103 -8.73 -5.89 -7.05
N LYS A 104 -9.69 -6.48 -7.78
CA LYS A 104 -10.96 -6.95 -7.19
C LYS A 104 -10.72 -7.90 -6.03
N ALA A 105 -9.85 -8.90 -6.22
CA ALA A 105 -9.52 -9.86 -5.18
C ALA A 105 -8.87 -9.20 -3.96
N GLN A 106 -7.96 -8.23 -4.17
CA GLN A 106 -7.33 -7.50 -3.07
C GLN A 106 -8.31 -6.60 -2.31
N VAL A 107 -9.14 -5.84 -3.00
CA VAL A 107 -10.15 -4.96 -2.38
C VAL A 107 -11.10 -5.77 -1.51
N SER A 108 -11.47 -6.99 -1.96
CA SER A 108 -12.38 -7.88 -1.24
C SER A 108 -11.85 -8.37 0.11
N GLN A 109 -10.58 -8.18 0.39
CA GLN A 109 -10.00 -8.49 1.71
C GLN A 109 -10.29 -7.42 2.77
N PHE A 110 -10.64 -6.20 2.36
CA PHE A 110 -10.79 -5.05 3.26
C PHE A 110 -12.24 -4.66 3.56
N ILE A 111 -13.16 -4.95 2.64
CA ILE A 111 -14.58 -4.58 2.76
C ILE A 111 -15.46 -5.83 2.63
N ASP A 112 -16.57 -5.87 3.36
CA ASP A 112 -17.46 -7.02 3.43
C ASP A 112 -18.47 -6.99 2.29
N PHE A 113 -18.48 -8.03 1.47
CA PHE A 113 -19.37 -8.22 0.33
C PHE A 113 -20.60 -9.10 0.64
N GLU A 114 -20.57 -9.85 1.72
CA GLU A 114 -21.64 -10.78 2.09
C GLU A 114 -22.60 -10.17 3.09
N GLY A 115 -22.15 -9.18 3.85
CA GLY A 115 -22.98 -8.47 4.84
C GLY A 115 -23.29 -9.28 6.10
N GLU A 116 -22.58 -10.40 6.32
CA GLU A 116 -22.89 -11.35 7.42
C GLU A 116 -22.83 -10.74 8.83
N HIS A 117 -22.08 -9.65 8.99
CA HIS A 117 -21.86 -8.98 10.29
C HIS A 117 -22.31 -7.52 10.29
N LEU A 118 -23.09 -7.10 9.29
CA LEU A 118 -23.46 -5.72 9.04
C LEU A 118 -24.99 -5.55 9.02
N GLN A 119 -25.45 -4.29 9.05
CA GLN A 119 -26.87 -3.98 8.86
C GLN A 119 -27.31 -4.34 7.43
N ASP A 120 -28.54 -4.77 7.26
CA ASP A 120 -29.11 -5.07 5.95
C ASP A 120 -28.90 -3.92 4.95
N GLY A 121 -28.43 -4.25 3.74
CA GLY A 121 -28.21 -3.29 2.66
C GLY A 121 -26.85 -2.59 2.64
N THR A 122 -25.91 -2.93 3.55
CA THR A 122 -24.55 -2.36 3.60
C THR A 122 -23.47 -3.23 2.95
N ALA A 123 -23.87 -4.37 2.35
CA ALA A 123 -22.95 -5.21 1.58
C ALA A 123 -22.28 -4.38 0.47
N ALA A 124 -20.96 -4.47 0.40
CA ALA A 124 -20.16 -3.77 -0.59
C ALA A 124 -20.37 -4.32 -2.00
N LEU A 125 -20.01 -3.54 -3.00
CA LEU A 125 -19.90 -4.00 -4.39
C LEU A 125 -18.56 -3.60 -4.98
N VAL A 126 -17.98 -4.46 -5.82
CA VAL A 126 -16.93 -4.06 -6.76
C VAL A 126 -17.59 -3.79 -8.11
N VAL A 127 -17.34 -2.63 -8.68
CA VAL A 127 -17.84 -2.22 -9.99
C VAL A 127 -16.68 -1.88 -10.91
N ASN A 128 -16.87 -2.10 -12.22
CA ASN A 128 -15.87 -1.78 -13.24
C ASN A 128 -16.42 -0.71 -14.16
N ASN A 129 -15.75 0.43 -14.28
CA ASN A 129 -16.22 1.51 -15.14
C ASN A 129 -16.21 1.17 -16.64
N LEU A 130 -15.53 0.10 -17.05
CA LEU A 130 -15.63 -0.41 -18.41
C LEU A 130 -17.06 -0.88 -18.76
N ASP A 131 -17.83 -1.37 -17.78
CA ASP A 131 -19.17 -1.91 -17.98
C ASP A 131 -20.16 -0.89 -18.56
N TRP A 132 -20.01 0.39 -18.20
CA TRP A 132 -20.85 1.47 -18.76
C TRP A 132 -20.14 2.32 -19.81
N THR A 133 -18.81 2.33 -19.84
CA THR A 133 -18.06 3.18 -20.77
C THR A 133 -17.96 2.56 -22.16
N GLN A 134 -17.74 1.23 -22.25
CA GLN A 134 -17.57 0.55 -23.55
C GLN A 134 -18.80 0.61 -24.47
N GLY A 135 -19.98 0.83 -23.91
CA GLY A 135 -21.24 0.93 -24.69
C GLY A 135 -21.55 2.33 -25.19
N VAL A 136 -20.74 3.33 -24.85
CA VAL A 136 -20.99 4.74 -25.22
C VAL A 136 -20.18 5.09 -26.47
N ASP A 137 -20.87 5.43 -27.56
CA ASP A 137 -20.21 5.91 -28.77
C ASP A 137 -19.67 7.34 -28.60
N VAL A 138 -18.65 7.67 -29.39
CA VAL A 138 -17.92 8.95 -29.29
C VAL A 138 -18.85 10.16 -29.49
N LEU A 139 -19.80 10.10 -30.41
CA LEU A 139 -20.70 11.24 -30.69
C LEU A 139 -21.65 11.47 -29.52
N THR A 140 -22.21 10.40 -28.95
CA THR A 140 -23.04 10.45 -27.77
C THR A 140 -22.27 11.01 -26.58
N PHE A 141 -21.05 10.53 -26.34
CA PHE A 141 -20.19 11.03 -25.25
C PHE A 141 -19.90 12.52 -25.38
N LEU A 142 -19.48 12.98 -26.56
CA LEU A 142 -19.16 14.40 -26.78
C LEU A 142 -20.42 15.29 -26.69
N ARG A 143 -21.55 14.84 -27.26
CA ARG A 143 -22.81 15.61 -27.28
C ARG A 143 -23.46 15.69 -25.89
N ASP A 144 -23.52 14.57 -25.16
CA ASP A 144 -24.38 14.47 -23.97
C ASP A 144 -23.57 14.65 -22.68
N VAL A 145 -22.30 14.28 -22.66
CA VAL A 145 -21.40 14.45 -21.53
C VAL A 145 -20.45 15.63 -21.73
N GLY A 146 -19.71 15.65 -22.84
CA GLY A 146 -18.67 16.63 -23.13
C GLY A 146 -19.16 18.08 -23.12
N LYS A 147 -20.41 18.34 -23.60
CA LYS A 147 -21.00 19.68 -23.60
C LYS A 147 -21.08 20.36 -22.22
N HIS A 148 -21.04 19.58 -21.15
CA HIS A 148 -21.12 20.09 -19.78
C HIS A 148 -19.79 20.57 -19.22
N PHE A 149 -18.67 20.32 -19.93
CA PHE A 149 -17.33 20.70 -19.52
C PHE A 149 -16.81 21.90 -20.30
N SER A 150 -16.50 22.97 -19.58
CA SER A 150 -15.85 24.15 -20.17
C SER A 150 -14.33 23.94 -20.21
N ILE A 151 -13.72 24.04 -21.38
CA ILE A 151 -12.26 23.97 -21.56
C ILE A 151 -11.57 25.01 -20.67
N ASN A 152 -12.08 26.23 -20.56
CA ASN A 152 -11.49 27.24 -19.68
C ASN A 152 -11.50 26.84 -18.23
N ALA A 153 -12.57 26.16 -17.73
CA ALA A 153 -12.63 25.66 -16.37
C ALA A 153 -11.70 24.45 -16.17
N MET A 154 -11.58 23.59 -17.18
CA MET A 154 -10.68 22.42 -17.12
C MET A 154 -9.22 22.83 -17.05
N ILE A 155 -8.79 23.81 -17.83
CA ILE A 155 -7.40 24.33 -17.84
C ILE A 155 -7.04 24.97 -16.48
N GLN A 156 -8.00 25.53 -15.76
CA GLN A 156 -7.78 26.15 -14.44
C GLN A 156 -7.65 25.13 -13.29
N LYS A 157 -7.96 23.86 -13.54
CA LYS A 157 -7.75 22.81 -12.53
C LYS A 157 -6.26 22.67 -12.22
N GLU A 158 -5.92 22.61 -10.94
CA GLU A 158 -4.53 22.62 -10.46
C GLU A 158 -3.67 21.53 -11.12
N SER A 159 -4.21 20.32 -11.24
CA SER A 159 -3.54 19.18 -11.88
C SER A 159 -3.21 19.41 -13.35
N VAL A 160 -4.08 20.12 -14.09
CA VAL A 160 -3.89 20.46 -15.49
C VAL A 160 -2.95 21.64 -15.63
N LYS A 161 -3.16 22.69 -14.83
CA LYS A 161 -2.36 23.92 -14.85
C LYS A 161 -0.88 23.63 -14.61
N GLN A 162 -0.55 22.84 -13.59
CA GLN A 162 0.83 22.44 -13.28
C GLN A 162 1.52 21.70 -14.44
N ARG A 163 0.76 20.95 -15.24
CA ARG A 163 1.29 20.24 -16.43
C ARG A 163 1.52 21.19 -17.60
N ILE A 164 0.61 22.14 -17.84
CA ILE A 164 0.72 23.13 -18.93
C ILE A 164 1.85 24.12 -18.67
N GLU A 165 2.02 24.56 -17.41
CA GLU A 165 3.04 25.55 -17.03
C GLU A 165 4.47 24.95 -16.96
N ARG A 166 4.60 23.62 -16.99
CA ARG A 166 5.89 22.94 -16.93
C ARG A 166 6.56 22.93 -18.31
N GLU A 167 7.77 23.44 -18.41
CA GLU A 167 8.55 23.42 -19.66
C GLU A 167 8.74 21.99 -20.18
N GLY A 168 8.42 21.78 -21.45
CA GLY A 168 8.68 20.53 -22.20
C GLY A 168 7.77 19.35 -21.91
N ALA A 169 6.85 19.42 -20.92
CA ALA A 169 6.08 18.25 -20.51
C ALA A 169 4.65 18.22 -21.07
N GLY A 170 3.97 19.35 -21.33
CA GLY A 170 2.62 19.39 -21.83
C GLY A 170 1.63 18.40 -21.20
N ILE A 171 0.42 18.35 -21.69
CA ILE A 171 -0.59 17.34 -21.37
C ILE A 171 -1.22 16.86 -22.68
N SER A 172 -1.32 15.55 -22.88
CA SER A 172 -2.00 15.01 -24.06
C SER A 172 -3.51 15.20 -23.97
N PHE A 173 -4.20 15.17 -25.10
CA PHE A 173 -5.67 15.20 -25.11
C PHE A 173 -6.25 14.03 -24.34
N THR A 174 -5.61 12.87 -24.40
CA THR A 174 -6.00 11.65 -23.67
C THR A 174 -6.00 11.90 -22.17
N GLU A 175 -4.88 12.35 -21.61
CA GLU A 175 -4.80 12.69 -20.17
C GLU A 175 -5.73 13.86 -19.79
N PHE A 176 -5.86 14.88 -20.66
CA PHE A 176 -6.73 16.02 -20.41
C PHE A 176 -8.21 15.61 -20.26
N THR A 177 -8.65 14.60 -21.00
CA THR A 177 -10.03 14.11 -20.95
C THR A 177 -10.32 13.16 -19.80
N TYR A 178 -9.30 12.68 -19.08
CA TYR A 178 -9.46 11.75 -17.95
C TYR A 178 -10.52 12.24 -16.94
N MET A 179 -10.47 13.52 -16.56
CA MET A 179 -11.43 14.09 -15.61
C MET A 179 -12.90 13.97 -16.06
N ILE A 180 -13.16 13.96 -17.38
CA ILE A 180 -14.52 13.79 -17.91
C ILE A 180 -14.99 12.36 -17.70
N LEU A 181 -14.10 11.38 -17.91
CA LEU A 181 -14.42 9.96 -17.69
C LEU A 181 -14.72 9.69 -16.22
N GLN A 182 -13.88 10.15 -15.29
CA GLN A 182 -14.13 9.98 -13.85
C GLN A 182 -15.38 10.73 -13.39
N SER A 183 -15.68 11.89 -13.98
CA SER A 183 -16.94 12.61 -13.71
C SER A 183 -18.15 11.83 -14.21
N TYR A 184 -18.02 11.16 -15.36
CA TYR A 184 -19.07 10.29 -15.92
C TYR A 184 -19.29 9.06 -15.03
N ASP A 185 -18.22 8.47 -14.47
CA ASP A 185 -18.33 7.38 -13.51
C ASP A 185 -19.20 7.77 -12.31
N PHE A 186 -19.00 8.94 -11.72
CA PHE A 186 -19.83 9.39 -10.61
C PHE A 186 -21.30 9.53 -11.00
N SER A 187 -21.57 10.12 -12.17
CA SER A 187 -22.92 10.27 -12.72
C SER A 187 -23.60 8.90 -12.94
N GLU A 188 -22.88 7.91 -13.47
CA GLU A 188 -23.41 6.57 -13.69
C GLU A 188 -23.62 5.82 -12.37
N LEU A 189 -22.73 5.93 -11.40
CA LEU A 189 -22.89 5.34 -10.08
C LEU A 189 -24.06 5.97 -9.33
N TYR A 190 -24.29 7.28 -9.46
CA TYR A 190 -25.49 7.92 -8.92
C TYR A 190 -26.76 7.35 -9.55
N ARG A 191 -26.79 7.26 -10.88
CA ARG A 191 -27.96 6.76 -11.63
C ARG A 191 -28.28 5.29 -11.34
N GLN A 192 -27.23 4.43 -11.21
CA GLN A 192 -27.40 2.97 -11.09
C GLN A 192 -27.51 2.50 -9.65
N TYR A 193 -26.85 3.16 -8.70
CA TYR A 193 -26.70 2.69 -7.32
C TYR A 193 -27.10 3.72 -6.26
N ASP A 194 -27.69 4.86 -6.66
CA ASP A 194 -27.96 6.00 -5.77
C ASP A 194 -26.71 6.44 -4.97
N CYS A 195 -25.54 6.39 -5.63
CA CYS A 195 -24.28 6.73 -5.02
C CYS A 195 -24.14 8.25 -4.84
N GLY A 196 -24.30 8.73 -3.62
CA GLY A 196 -24.34 10.15 -3.30
C GLY A 196 -23.01 10.75 -2.84
N LEU A 197 -21.97 9.93 -2.64
CA LEU A 197 -20.67 10.41 -2.12
C LEU A 197 -19.50 9.77 -2.85
N GLN A 198 -18.59 10.61 -3.33
CA GLN A 198 -17.25 10.16 -3.78
C GLN A 198 -16.21 10.49 -2.72
N ILE A 199 -15.35 9.52 -2.37
CA ILE A 199 -14.18 9.75 -1.52
C ILE A 199 -12.90 9.54 -2.33
N GLY A 200 -11.81 10.22 -1.93
CA GLY A 200 -10.50 10.10 -2.59
C GLY A 200 -9.40 10.87 -1.87
N GLY A 201 -8.17 10.78 -2.36
CA GLY A 201 -7.08 11.63 -1.88
C GLY A 201 -7.32 13.11 -2.23
N SER A 202 -6.63 14.03 -1.56
CA SER A 202 -6.76 15.47 -1.84
C SER A 202 -6.35 15.85 -3.27
N ASP A 203 -5.55 15.02 -3.92
CA ASP A 203 -5.20 15.12 -5.35
C ASP A 203 -6.41 14.90 -6.28
N GLN A 204 -7.45 14.23 -5.80
CA GLN A 204 -8.66 13.93 -6.57
C GLN A 204 -9.74 15.01 -6.50
N TRP A 205 -9.52 16.09 -5.74
CA TRP A 205 -10.51 17.15 -5.55
C TRP A 205 -11.12 17.69 -6.83
N GLY A 206 -10.27 17.96 -7.84
CA GLY A 206 -10.69 18.43 -9.14
C GLY A 206 -11.62 17.48 -9.90
N ASN A 207 -11.32 16.18 -9.85
CA ASN A 207 -12.10 15.13 -10.48
C ASN A 207 -13.44 14.92 -9.73
N ILE A 208 -13.40 14.88 -8.40
CA ILE A 208 -14.58 14.74 -7.55
C ILE A 208 -15.59 15.88 -7.78
N THR A 209 -15.12 17.13 -7.75
CA THR A 209 -15.99 18.29 -7.99
C THR A 209 -16.55 18.33 -9.40
N GLY A 210 -15.79 17.82 -10.40
CA GLY A 210 -16.28 17.62 -11.76
C GLY A 210 -17.45 16.64 -11.83
N GLY A 211 -17.34 15.53 -11.12
CA GLY A 211 -18.39 14.50 -11.01
C GLY A 211 -19.66 15.02 -10.32
N ILE A 212 -19.51 15.79 -9.24
CA ILE A 212 -20.63 16.45 -8.54
C ILE A 212 -21.39 17.40 -9.52
N ASP A 213 -20.67 18.23 -10.25
CA ASP A 213 -21.29 19.18 -11.18
C ASP A 213 -21.98 18.46 -12.34
N LEU A 214 -21.35 17.42 -12.91
CA LEU A 214 -21.95 16.62 -13.97
C LEU A 214 -23.22 15.90 -13.50
N THR A 215 -23.20 15.25 -12.33
CA THR A 215 -24.36 14.55 -11.76
C THR A 215 -25.53 15.52 -11.55
N ARG A 216 -25.26 16.70 -11.01
CA ARG A 216 -26.26 17.76 -10.85
C ARG A 216 -26.84 18.18 -12.19
N ARG A 217 -26.05 18.34 -13.24
CA ARG A 217 -26.50 18.79 -14.58
C ARG A 217 -27.31 17.72 -15.31
N LEU A 218 -26.94 16.44 -15.18
CA LEU A 218 -27.60 15.34 -15.87
C LEU A 218 -28.85 14.84 -15.14
N HIS A 219 -28.80 14.80 -13.81
CA HIS A 219 -29.84 14.13 -13.01
C HIS A 219 -30.55 15.07 -12.02
N GLY A 220 -30.10 16.32 -11.83
CA GLY A 220 -30.64 17.23 -10.81
C GLY A 220 -30.33 16.79 -9.38
N GLY A 221 -29.50 15.74 -9.21
CA GLY A 221 -29.19 15.15 -7.90
C GLY A 221 -28.17 15.98 -7.12
N GLN A 222 -28.32 15.98 -5.80
CA GLN A 222 -27.32 16.50 -4.88
C GLN A 222 -26.37 15.38 -4.49
N THR A 223 -25.08 15.57 -4.76
CA THR A 223 -24.02 14.65 -4.41
C THR A 223 -22.90 15.38 -3.67
N PHE A 224 -22.05 14.62 -3.00
CA PHE A 224 -21.02 15.12 -2.11
C PHE A 224 -19.65 14.55 -2.44
N GLY A 225 -18.60 15.21 -1.98
CA GLY A 225 -17.23 14.74 -2.07
C GLY A 225 -16.52 14.89 -0.74
N LEU A 226 -15.72 13.91 -0.36
CA LEU A 226 -14.85 13.97 0.80
C LEU A 226 -13.44 13.55 0.39
N THR A 227 -12.45 14.40 0.65
CA THR A 227 -11.06 14.05 0.41
C THR A 227 -10.29 13.82 1.69
N MET A 228 -9.37 12.88 1.62
CA MET A 228 -8.40 12.58 2.65
C MET A 228 -7.06 13.26 2.35
N PRO A 229 -6.25 13.59 3.37
CA PRO A 229 -4.90 14.08 3.13
C PRO A 229 -4.07 13.02 2.39
N LEU A 230 -3.17 13.47 1.51
CA LEU A 230 -2.13 12.59 1.00
C LEU A 230 -1.17 12.23 2.12
N VAL A 231 -0.86 10.94 2.25
CA VAL A 231 0.07 10.48 3.27
C VAL A 231 1.49 10.87 2.87
N THR A 232 2.12 11.66 3.71
CA THR A 232 3.53 12.07 3.59
C THR A 232 4.25 11.71 4.88
N LYS A 233 5.56 11.50 4.83
CA LYS A 233 6.38 11.40 6.02
C LYS A 233 6.76 12.79 6.52
N ALA A 234 7.05 12.93 7.81
CA ALA A 234 7.46 14.19 8.43
C ALA A 234 8.75 14.76 7.83
N ASP A 235 9.62 13.92 7.28
CA ASP A 235 10.84 14.31 6.57
C ASP A 235 10.60 14.81 5.13
N GLY A 236 9.34 14.84 4.68
CA GLY A 236 8.93 15.26 3.32
C GLY A 236 9.13 14.18 2.24
N THR A 237 9.63 13.00 2.58
CA THR A 237 9.76 11.91 1.62
C THR A 237 8.41 11.26 1.31
N LYS A 238 8.31 10.64 0.13
CA LYS A 238 7.07 9.97 -0.28
C LYS A 238 6.80 8.74 0.56
N PHE A 239 5.61 8.67 1.14
CA PHE A 239 5.14 7.48 1.85
C PHE A 239 5.04 6.27 0.91
N GLY A 240 5.40 5.09 1.43
CA GLY A 240 5.28 3.82 0.71
C GLY A 240 6.38 3.56 -0.33
N LYS A 241 7.40 4.42 -0.39
CA LYS A 241 8.62 4.17 -1.15
C LYS A 241 9.80 3.99 -0.20
N THR A 242 10.58 2.94 -0.45
CA THR A 242 11.83 2.63 0.25
C THR A 242 12.97 2.62 -0.76
N GLU A 243 14.21 2.43 -0.31
CA GLU A 243 15.36 2.21 -1.20
C GLU A 243 15.17 0.98 -2.10
N SER A 244 14.45 -0.03 -1.61
CA SER A 244 14.10 -1.25 -2.35
C SER A 244 12.85 -1.12 -3.24
N GLY A 245 12.17 0.03 -3.24
CA GLY A 245 11.04 0.29 -4.12
C GLY A 245 9.71 0.54 -3.41
N THR A 246 8.61 0.21 -4.09
CA THR A 246 7.24 0.39 -3.60
C THR A 246 6.85 -0.74 -2.64
N ILE A 247 6.18 -0.40 -1.54
CA ILE A 247 5.56 -1.37 -0.63
C ILE A 247 4.18 -1.76 -1.17
N TRP A 248 4.04 -3.02 -1.52
CA TRP A 248 2.84 -3.60 -2.12
C TRP A 248 1.98 -4.30 -1.06
N LEU A 249 0.66 -4.41 -1.33
CA LEU A 249 -0.25 -5.18 -0.49
C LEU A 249 -0.23 -6.69 -0.85
N ASP A 250 0.25 -7.03 -2.05
CA ASP A 250 0.43 -8.42 -2.48
C ASP A 250 1.65 -9.06 -1.78
N PRO A 251 1.48 -10.16 -1.02
CA PRO A 251 2.58 -10.83 -0.33
C PRO A 251 3.63 -11.42 -1.30
N GLY A 252 3.28 -11.67 -2.55
CA GLY A 252 4.24 -12.09 -3.59
C GLY A 252 5.16 -10.97 -4.08
N LYS A 253 4.82 -9.70 -3.79
CA LYS A 253 5.63 -8.52 -4.18
C LYS A 253 6.34 -7.87 -3.00
N THR A 254 5.70 -7.85 -1.84
CA THR A 254 6.29 -7.43 -0.57
C THR A 254 5.91 -8.48 0.47
N SER A 255 6.88 -9.21 0.99
CA SER A 255 6.61 -10.27 1.97
C SER A 255 5.96 -9.70 3.24
N PRO A 256 5.15 -10.49 3.97
CA PRO A 256 4.63 -10.08 5.26
C PRO A 256 5.72 -9.63 6.24
N TYR A 257 6.91 -10.23 6.17
CA TYR A 257 8.06 -9.82 6.96
C TYR A 257 8.56 -8.41 6.57
N ALA A 258 8.82 -8.14 5.29
CA ALA A 258 9.27 -6.83 4.84
C ALA A 258 8.20 -5.75 5.08
N PHE A 259 6.92 -6.10 4.90
CA PHE A 259 5.78 -5.24 5.21
C PHE A 259 5.73 -4.88 6.71
N TYR A 260 5.90 -5.87 7.60
CA TYR A 260 5.98 -5.66 9.04
C TYR A 260 7.17 -4.77 9.43
N GLN A 261 8.36 -5.02 8.84
CA GLN A 261 9.56 -4.21 9.08
C GLN A 261 9.40 -2.76 8.63
N PHE A 262 8.67 -2.52 7.52
CA PHE A 262 8.37 -1.17 7.07
C PHE A 262 7.65 -0.35 8.17
N TRP A 263 6.63 -0.94 8.79
CA TRP A 263 5.88 -0.28 9.87
C TRP A 263 6.66 -0.20 11.18
N LEU A 264 7.41 -1.24 11.52
CA LEU A 264 8.25 -1.29 12.72
C LEU A 264 9.35 -0.22 12.72
N ASN A 265 9.80 0.21 11.52
CA ASN A 265 10.80 1.24 11.33
C ASN A 265 10.21 2.63 11.05
N THR A 266 8.92 2.83 11.32
CA THR A 266 8.28 4.15 11.23
C THR A 266 8.96 5.14 12.18
N ALA A 267 9.21 6.37 11.71
CA ALA A 267 9.78 7.42 12.54
C ALA A 267 8.82 7.82 13.68
N ASP A 268 9.39 8.22 14.83
CA ASP A 268 8.60 8.66 15.99
C ASP A 268 7.68 9.85 15.67
N ALA A 269 8.10 10.71 14.74
CA ALA A 269 7.31 11.84 14.29
C ALA A 269 6.05 11.46 13.49
N ASP A 270 6.01 10.25 12.91
CA ASP A 270 4.94 9.79 12.02
C ASP A 270 4.01 8.77 12.68
N VAL A 271 4.51 8.03 13.68
CA VAL A 271 3.88 6.78 14.14
C VAL A 271 2.45 6.97 14.68
N TYR A 272 2.20 8.03 15.45
CA TYR A 272 0.87 8.27 16.04
C TYR A 272 -0.14 8.71 14.97
N GLN A 273 0.29 9.49 13.98
CA GLN A 273 -0.54 9.82 12.83
C GLN A 273 -0.87 8.57 12.00
N PHE A 274 0.11 7.69 11.81
CA PHE A 274 -0.11 6.44 11.06
C PHE A 274 -1.01 5.47 11.85
N LEU A 275 -0.94 5.41 13.17
CA LEU A 275 -1.92 4.69 13.99
C LEU A 275 -3.34 5.20 13.73
N ARG A 276 -3.56 6.51 13.67
CA ARG A 276 -4.87 7.10 13.37
C ARG A 276 -5.36 6.77 11.96
N TYR A 277 -4.47 6.72 10.97
CA TYR A 277 -4.83 6.52 9.57
C TYR A 277 -5.06 5.04 9.22
N PHE A 278 -4.17 4.17 9.69
CA PHE A 278 -4.05 2.79 9.20
C PHE A 278 -4.59 1.72 10.16
N THR A 279 -5.09 2.10 11.33
CA THR A 279 -5.68 1.15 12.27
C THR A 279 -7.12 1.49 12.63
N PHE A 280 -7.84 0.52 13.19
CA PHE A 280 -9.18 0.72 13.75
C PHE A 280 -9.16 0.94 15.27
N LEU A 281 -8.01 1.12 15.88
CA LEU A 281 -7.89 1.45 17.30
C LEU A 281 -8.68 2.74 17.60
N PRO A 282 -9.41 2.82 18.71
CA PRO A 282 -10.06 4.04 19.15
C PRO A 282 -9.05 5.20 19.31
N VAL A 283 -9.47 6.42 18.99
CA VAL A 283 -8.57 7.60 19.03
C VAL A 283 -8.04 7.85 20.44
N ASP A 284 -8.89 7.69 21.46
CA ASP A 284 -8.52 7.82 22.87
C ASP A 284 -7.45 6.76 23.27
N GLN A 285 -7.54 5.55 22.76
CA GLN A 285 -6.51 4.55 22.96
C GLN A 285 -5.17 4.95 22.29
N ILE A 286 -5.21 5.53 21.10
CA ILE A 286 -4.01 6.02 20.42
C ILE A 286 -3.39 7.18 21.22
N ASP A 287 -4.22 8.09 21.73
CA ASP A 287 -3.77 9.21 22.56
C ASP A 287 -3.13 8.70 23.88
N GLN A 288 -3.68 7.63 24.46
CA GLN A 288 -3.07 6.99 25.63
C GLN A 288 -1.72 6.35 25.32
N ILE A 289 -1.62 5.62 24.17
CA ILE A 289 -0.33 5.04 23.70
C ILE A 289 0.72 6.15 23.55
N GLU A 290 0.35 7.29 22.94
CA GLU A 290 1.24 8.43 22.77
C GLU A 290 1.69 9.02 24.13
N ALA A 291 0.78 9.15 25.08
CA ALA A 291 1.08 9.65 26.42
C ALA A 291 2.02 8.69 27.18
N ASP A 292 1.74 7.38 27.12
CA ASP A 292 2.55 6.35 27.77
C ASP A 292 3.97 6.28 27.19
N ASP A 293 4.09 6.37 25.86
CA ASP A 293 5.39 6.37 25.18
C ASP A 293 6.22 7.61 25.53
N LYS A 294 5.58 8.79 25.66
CA LYS A 294 6.25 10.02 26.09
C LYS A 294 6.71 9.98 27.55
N ALA A 295 6.02 9.21 28.39
CA ALA A 295 6.37 9.04 29.80
C ALA A 295 7.38 7.92 30.05
N ARG A 296 7.62 7.06 29.06
CA ARG A 296 8.46 5.88 29.17
C ARG A 296 9.93 6.20 28.97
N GLU A 297 10.79 5.61 29.80
CA GLU A 297 12.22 5.52 29.51
C GLU A 297 12.49 4.32 28.58
N GLY A 298 12.96 4.60 27.34
CA GLY A 298 13.29 3.56 26.38
C GLY A 298 12.58 3.70 25.04
N ARG A 299 12.47 2.58 24.30
CA ARG A 299 11.82 2.60 22.97
C ARG A 299 10.30 2.72 23.10
N PRO A 300 9.67 3.57 22.27
CA PRO A 300 8.21 3.63 22.16
C PRO A 300 7.63 2.27 21.74
N GLU A 301 6.41 1.98 22.18
CA GLU A 301 5.65 0.78 21.79
C GLU A 301 4.82 1.00 20.52
N ALA A 302 4.58 2.26 20.16
CA ALA A 302 3.69 2.64 19.07
C ALA A 302 4.05 1.97 17.74
N GLN A 303 5.36 1.88 17.38
CA GLN A 303 5.80 1.23 16.14
C GLN A 303 5.47 -0.26 16.12
N ARG A 304 5.61 -0.95 17.27
CA ARG A 304 5.28 -2.36 17.38
C ARG A 304 3.77 -2.59 17.26
N ILE A 305 2.98 -1.73 17.88
CA ILE A 305 1.52 -1.76 17.79
C ILE A 305 1.09 -1.51 16.34
N LEU A 306 1.61 -0.45 15.71
CA LEU A 306 1.33 -0.11 14.31
C LEU A 306 1.67 -1.28 13.38
N ALA A 307 2.88 -1.84 13.48
CA ALA A 307 3.32 -2.96 12.66
C ALA A 307 2.42 -4.18 12.84
N LYS A 308 2.04 -4.50 14.09
CA LYS A 308 1.14 -5.62 14.40
C LYS A 308 -0.25 -5.42 13.79
N GLU A 309 -0.88 -4.27 14.07
CA GLU A 309 -2.25 -4.00 13.62
C GLU A 309 -2.36 -3.99 12.09
N VAL A 310 -1.45 -3.28 11.41
CA VAL A 310 -1.54 -3.15 9.95
C VAL A 310 -1.11 -4.43 9.24
N THR A 311 -0.12 -5.17 9.74
CA THR A 311 0.25 -6.46 9.14
C THR A 311 -0.85 -7.50 9.32
N ALA A 312 -1.49 -7.56 10.49
CA ALA A 312 -2.64 -8.45 10.70
C ALA A 312 -3.81 -8.10 9.78
N LEU A 313 -4.05 -6.81 9.55
CA LEU A 313 -5.11 -6.33 8.67
C LEU A 313 -4.88 -6.71 7.21
N VAL A 314 -3.64 -6.64 6.72
CA VAL A 314 -3.31 -6.85 5.30
C VAL A 314 -2.96 -8.31 5.00
N HIS A 315 -2.21 -8.96 5.87
CA HIS A 315 -1.65 -10.31 5.64
C HIS A 315 -2.25 -11.38 6.58
N GLY A 316 -3.25 -11.01 7.37
CA GLY A 316 -3.90 -11.91 8.31
C GLY A 316 -3.02 -12.30 9.51
N VAL A 317 -3.59 -13.13 10.39
CA VAL A 317 -2.91 -13.58 11.60
C VAL A 317 -1.69 -14.47 11.32
N ASP A 318 -1.73 -15.25 10.24
CA ASP A 318 -0.63 -16.12 9.85
C ASP A 318 0.56 -15.34 9.29
N GLY A 319 0.29 -14.32 8.45
CA GLY A 319 1.32 -13.41 7.93
C GLY A 319 1.99 -12.63 9.05
N LEU A 320 1.21 -12.12 10.02
CA LEU A 320 1.76 -11.46 11.20
C LEU A 320 2.61 -12.42 12.05
N ALA A 321 2.12 -13.62 12.30
CA ALA A 321 2.86 -14.60 13.10
C ALA A 321 4.20 -15.01 12.45
N ALA A 322 4.23 -15.13 11.11
CA ALA A 322 5.45 -15.38 10.36
C ALA A 322 6.44 -14.19 10.48
N ALA A 323 5.96 -12.97 10.28
CA ALA A 323 6.77 -11.76 10.37
C ALA A 323 7.38 -11.57 11.79
N GLN A 324 6.59 -11.82 12.82
CA GLN A 324 7.07 -11.76 14.22
C GLN A 324 8.11 -12.84 14.50
N ARG A 325 7.86 -14.11 14.12
CA ARG A 325 8.80 -15.21 14.28
C ARG A 325 10.15 -14.94 13.61
N ILE A 326 10.12 -14.43 12.36
CA ILE A 326 11.34 -14.05 11.65
C ILE A 326 12.07 -12.93 12.39
N THR A 327 11.35 -11.89 12.81
CA THR A 327 11.92 -10.76 13.54
C THR A 327 12.61 -11.20 14.82
N GLU A 328 11.96 -12.04 15.61
CA GLU A 328 12.50 -12.59 16.87
C GLU A 328 13.72 -13.48 16.63
N ALA A 329 13.68 -14.35 15.63
CA ALA A 329 14.80 -15.23 15.27
C ALA A 329 16.04 -14.43 14.84
N LEU A 330 15.88 -13.41 14.00
CA LEU A 330 16.99 -12.54 13.60
C LEU A 330 17.50 -11.70 14.77
N PHE A 331 16.61 -11.22 15.65
CA PHE A 331 17.03 -10.47 16.83
C PHE A 331 17.82 -11.35 17.83
N ALA A 332 17.35 -12.56 18.09
CA ALA A 332 18.04 -13.54 18.94
C ALA A 332 19.32 -14.10 18.28
N GLY A 333 19.36 -14.08 16.96
CA GLY A 333 20.45 -14.68 16.17
C GLY A 333 20.38 -16.21 16.09
N ASP A 334 19.20 -16.76 16.32
CA ASP A 334 18.90 -18.20 16.24
C ASP A 334 17.80 -18.44 15.19
N ALA A 335 18.17 -19.06 14.09
CA ALA A 335 17.28 -19.37 12.98
C ALA A 335 16.68 -20.76 13.02
N SER A 336 16.97 -21.57 14.06
CA SER A 336 16.54 -22.97 14.16
C SER A 336 15.03 -23.17 14.19
N GLY A 337 14.28 -22.16 14.65
CA GLY A 337 12.82 -22.17 14.71
C GLY A 337 12.11 -21.65 13.44
N LEU A 338 12.87 -21.22 12.42
CA LEU A 338 12.27 -20.72 11.18
C LEU A 338 11.76 -21.87 10.31
N ARG A 339 10.59 -21.66 9.72
CA ARG A 339 9.98 -22.58 8.74
C ARG A 339 10.54 -22.31 7.34
N ALA A 340 10.38 -23.25 6.40
CA ALA A 340 10.79 -23.04 5.02
C ALA A 340 10.15 -21.78 4.41
N ALA A 341 8.85 -21.58 4.64
CA ALA A 341 8.14 -20.37 4.17
C ALA A 341 8.65 -19.05 4.77
N ASP A 342 9.23 -19.08 5.98
CA ASP A 342 9.86 -17.90 6.58
C ASP A 342 11.17 -17.56 5.87
N LEU A 343 11.94 -18.57 5.49
CA LEU A 343 13.18 -18.43 4.75
C LEU A 343 12.93 -17.99 3.30
N GLU A 344 11.81 -18.39 2.70
CA GLU A 344 11.34 -17.88 1.41
C GLU A 344 11.05 -16.39 1.46
N GLN A 345 10.39 -15.88 2.51
CA GLN A 345 10.18 -14.44 2.71
C GLN A 345 11.51 -13.70 2.87
N LEU A 346 12.46 -14.26 3.62
CA LEU A 346 13.78 -13.67 3.77
C LEU A 346 14.55 -13.65 2.43
N ALA A 347 14.40 -14.68 1.60
CA ALA A 347 15.01 -14.74 0.28
C ALA A 347 14.36 -13.77 -0.73
N GLN A 348 13.04 -13.52 -0.59
CA GLN A 348 12.29 -12.64 -1.47
C GLN A 348 12.75 -11.18 -1.35
N ASP A 349 12.76 -10.63 -0.14
CA ASP A 349 13.00 -9.21 0.11
C ASP A 349 13.49 -8.88 1.54
N GLY A 350 13.61 -9.90 2.40
CA GLY A 350 13.96 -9.70 3.80
C GLY A 350 15.46 -9.54 4.05
N LEU A 351 16.30 -10.24 3.30
CA LEU A 351 17.77 -10.21 3.43
C LEU A 351 18.45 -10.15 2.05
N PRO A 352 19.67 -9.58 1.99
CA PRO A 352 20.55 -9.80 0.86
C PRO A 352 20.74 -11.31 0.65
N THR A 353 20.49 -11.80 -0.56
CA THR A 353 20.47 -13.23 -0.88
C THR A 353 21.41 -13.55 -2.05
N SER A 354 22.13 -14.67 -1.95
CA SER A 354 22.95 -15.22 -3.00
C SER A 354 22.72 -16.73 -3.17
N THR A 355 22.76 -17.20 -4.41
CA THR A 355 22.71 -18.63 -4.70
C THR A 355 24.10 -19.22 -4.58
N LEU A 356 24.24 -20.34 -3.89
CA LEU A 356 25.48 -21.07 -3.68
C LEU A 356 25.43 -22.42 -4.40
N ASP A 357 26.26 -22.58 -5.43
CA ASP A 357 26.53 -23.87 -6.04
C ASP A 357 27.62 -24.59 -5.24
N LEU A 358 27.23 -25.64 -4.52
CA LEU A 358 28.16 -26.41 -3.68
C LEU A 358 29.26 -27.13 -4.50
N GLY A 359 29.02 -27.40 -5.80
CA GLY A 359 29.99 -28.02 -6.70
C GLY A 359 31.04 -27.05 -7.23
N HIS A 360 30.72 -25.75 -7.25
CA HIS A 360 31.59 -24.68 -7.77
C HIS A 360 31.76 -23.54 -6.77
N ALA A 361 31.61 -23.84 -5.46
CA ALA A 361 31.75 -22.84 -4.40
C ALA A 361 33.19 -22.29 -4.35
N PRO A 362 33.37 -21.02 -3.94
CA PRO A 362 34.67 -20.47 -3.63
C PRO A 362 35.42 -21.34 -2.62
N PRO A 363 36.75 -21.49 -2.73
CA PRO A 363 37.50 -22.42 -1.88
C PRO A 363 37.49 -22.05 -0.40
N THR A 364 37.37 -20.76 -0.07
CA THR A 364 37.39 -20.28 1.31
C THR A 364 36.20 -19.46 1.71
N LEU A 365 35.84 -19.50 2.99
CA LEU A 365 34.78 -18.69 3.57
C LEU A 365 35.04 -17.18 3.37
N SER A 366 36.31 -16.76 3.48
CA SER A 366 36.71 -15.37 3.26
C SER A 366 36.35 -14.88 1.86
N GLN A 367 36.58 -15.72 0.86
CA GLN A 367 36.25 -15.40 -0.53
C GLN A 367 34.73 -15.36 -0.74
N LEU A 368 33.97 -16.33 -0.26
CA LEU A 368 32.53 -16.36 -0.35
C LEU A 368 31.89 -15.12 0.27
N LEU A 369 32.31 -14.72 1.47
CA LEU A 369 31.78 -13.53 2.15
C LEU A 369 32.15 -12.20 1.44
N SER A 370 33.28 -12.18 0.72
CA SER A 370 33.66 -11.03 -0.10
C SER A 370 32.85 -10.96 -1.39
N GLU A 371 32.67 -12.08 -2.09
CA GLU A 371 31.89 -12.16 -3.32
C GLU A 371 30.40 -11.87 -3.10
N SER A 372 29.86 -12.24 -1.94
CA SER A 372 28.46 -11.91 -1.54
C SER A 372 28.27 -10.45 -1.13
N GLY A 373 29.32 -9.64 -1.07
CA GLY A 373 29.24 -8.25 -0.62
C GLY A 373 29.08 -8.08 0.91
N MET A 374 29.15 -9.16 1.68
CA MET A 374 29.09 -9.06 3.15
C MET A 374 30.30 -8.34 3.74
N VAL A 375 31.43 -8.39 3.09
CA VAL A 375 32.66 -7.71 3.50
C VAL A 375 33.34 -7.04 2.32
N SER A 376 34.06 -5.96 2.56
CA SER A 376 34.81 -5.26 1.53
C SER A 376 36.28 -5.77 1.42
N SER A 377 36.73 -6.60 2.34
CA SER A 377 38.11 -7.13 2.33
C SER A 377 38.25 -8.39 3.18
N GLY A 378 39.20 -9.26 2.81
CA GLY A 378 39.53 -10.47 3.58
C GLY A 378 40.06 -10.16 5.00
N LYS A 379 40.59 -8.94 5.23
CA LYS A 379 40.98 -8.49 6.58
C LYS A 379 39.77 -8.42 7.53
N GLN A 380 38.64 -7.90 7.04
CA GLN A 380 37.39 -7.87 7.87
C GLN A 380 36.91 -9.27 8.25
N VAL A 381 37.02 -10.24 7.33
CA VAL A 381 36.68 -11.66 7.67
C VAL A 381 37.62 -12.21 8.73
N LYS A 382 38.94 -11.97 8.58
CA LYS A 382 39.94 -12.42 9.55
C LYS A 382 39.67 -11.85 10.95
N ASP A 383 39.39 -10.57 11.03
CA ASP A 383 39.11 -9.90 12.30
C ASP A 383 37.77 -10.40 12.89
N ALA A 384 36.77 -10.65 12.07
CA ALA A 384 35.48 -11.17 12.50
C ALA A 384 35.58 -12.63 13.04
N LEU A 385 36.32 -13.50 12.35
CA LEU A 385 36.55 -14.87 12.81
C LEU A 385 37.35 -14.90 14.13
N LYS A 386 38.43 -14.09 14.22
CA LYS A 386 39.19 -13.95 15.44
C LYS A 386 38.33 -13.52 16.65
N ASN A 387 37.34 -12.67 16.39
CA ASN A 387 36.42 -12.17 17.41
C ASN A 387 35.17 -13.07 17.58
N LYS A 388 35.14 -14.25 16.98
CA LYS A 388 33.97 -15.17 16.97
C LYS A 388 32.66 -14.48 16.58
N ALA A 389 32.76 -13.57 15.60
CA ALA A 389 31.66 -12.72 15.14
C ALA A 389 31.02 -13.17 13.80
N VAL A 390 31.43 -14.32 13.28
CA VAL A 390 30.80 -14.98 12.12
C VAL A 390 29.95 -16.13 12.60
N PHE A 391 28.69 -16.15 12.22
CA PHE A 391 27.74 -17.18 12.58
C PHE A 391 27.08 -17.73 11.31
N ILE A 392 26.88 -19.04 11.25
CA ILE A 392 26.10 -19.72 10.22
C ILE A 392 24.98 -20.48 10.92
N ASN A 393 23.74 -20.20 10.56
CA ASN A 393 22.54 -20.77 11.18
C ASN A 393 22.52 -20.68 12.73
N GLY A 394 23.06 -19.57 13.26
CA GLY A 394 23.16 -19.34 14.72
C GLY A 394 24.41 -19.88 15.38
N HIS A 395 25.19 -20.75 14.73
CA HIS A 395 26.40 -21.34 15.25
C HIS A 395 27.65 -20.51 14.89
N ALA A 396 28.47 -20.20 15.89
CA ALA A 396 29.72 -19.48 15.63
C ALA A 396 30.67 -20.34 14.78
N VAL A 397 31.26 -19.72 13.76
CA VAL A 397 32.29 -20.38 12.96
C VAL A 397 33.61 -20.26 13.70
N GLU A 398 34.20 -21.42 14.00
CA GLU A 398 35.57 -21.51 14.57
C GLU A 398 36.55 -21.84 13.44
N GLY A 399 37.68 -21.16 13.38
CA GLY A 399 38.72 -21.46 12.41
C GLY A 399 39.47 -20.23 11.88
N GLU A 400 40.34 -20.48 10.93
CA GLU A 400 41.12 -19.49 10.21
C GLU A 400 40.36 -18.93 9.01
N PRO A 401 40.72 -17.75 8.47
CA PRO A 401 40.12 -17.19 7.26
C PRO A 401 40.16 -18.10 6.02
N SER A 402 41.04 -19.09 6.05
CA SER A 402 41.21 -20.12 5.01
C SER A 402 40.27 -21.32 5.19
N VAL A 403 39.37 -21.32 6.19
CA VAL A 403 38.40 -22.42 6.36
C VAL A 403 37.66 -22.66 5.05
N ALA A 404 37.55 -23.91 4.65
CA ALA A 404 36.90 -24.26 3.39
C ALA A 404 35.40 -24.03 3.46
N VAL A 405 34.80 -23.55 2.37
CA VAL A 405 33.35 -23.39 2.28
C VAL A 405 32.64 -24.71 2.53
N SER A 406 33.19 -25.83 2.02
CA SER A 406 32.63 -27.18 2.21
C SER A 406 32.59 -27.67 3.66
N GLU A 407 33.38 -27.09 4.55
CA GLU A 407 33.32 -27.39 5.99
C GLU A 407 32.14 -26.67 6.68
N CYS A 408 31.74 -25.52 6.15
CA CYS A 408 30.69 -24.67 6.71
C CYS A 408 29.33 -24.89 6.02
N PHE A 409 29.34 -25.16 4.73
CA PHE A 409 28.15 -25.26 3.88
C PHE A 409 28.05 -26.65 3.28
N SER A 410 27.08 -27.40 3.72
CA SER A 410 26.71 -28.71 3.17
C SER A 410 25.20 -28.85 3.23
N ARG A 411 24.59 -29.75 2.45
CA ARG A 411 23.15 -30.00 2.57
C ARG A 411 22.74 -30.42 3.97
N ALA A 412 23.60 -31.14 4.68
CA ALA A 412 23.34 -31.57 6.04
C ALA A 412 23.31 -30.42 7.08
N THR A 413 23.98 -29.29 6.78
CA THR A 413 23.99 -28.09 7.62
C THR A 413 22.97 -27.05 7.18
N ALA A 414 22.31 -27.25 6.03
CA ALA A 414 21.33 -26.33 5.51
C ALA A 414 20.01 -26.41 6.31
N LEU A 415 19.40 -25.27 6.59
CA LEU A 415 18.03 -25.20 7.07
C LEU A 415 17.11 -25.64 5.93
N HIS A 416 16.24 -26.63 6.20
CA HIS A 416 15.31 -27.22 5.22
C HIS A 416 16.03 -27.66 3.92
N ASP A 417 17.24 -28.22 4.03
CA ASP A 417 18.07 -28.71 2.92
C ASP A 417 18.42 -27.66 1.85
N ARG A 418 18.16 -26.37 2.12
CA ARG A 418 18.22 -25.33 1.09
C ARG A 418 18.85 -24.01 1.52
N TYR A 419 18.87 -23.65 2.80
CA TYR A 419 19.19 -22.28 3.24
C TYR A 419 20.30 -22.23 4.28
N TRP A 420 21.14 -21.20 4.21
CA TRP A 420 22.06 -20.81 5.29
C TRP A 420 21.95 -19.33 5.59
N ILE A 421 21.68 -18.98 6.82
CA ILE A 421 21.73 -17.61 7.30
C ILE A 421 23.12 -17.34 7.85
N VAL A 422 23.86 -16.46 7.22
CA VAL A 422 25.15 -15.98 7.70
C VAL A 422 24.94 -14.65 8.39
N ARG A 423 25.45 -14.55 9.62
CA ARG A 423 25.47 -13.31 10.38
C ARG A 423 26.91 -12.86 10.65
N LEU A 424 27.19 -11.58 10.38
CA LEU A 424 28.45 -10.95 10.68
C LEU A 424 28.25 -9.87 11.78
N GLY A 425 28.84 -10.08 12.95
CA GLY A 425 28.60 -9.25 14.11
C GLY A 425 27.17 -9.32 14.61
N LYS A 426 26.60 -8.16 14.99
CA LYS A 426 25.25 -8.09 15.57
C LYS A 426 24.13 -7.86 14.59
N LYS A 427 24.41 -7.22 13.43
CA LYS A 427 23.35 -6.67 12.57
C LYS A 427 23.44 -7.03 11.09
N LYS A 428 24.57 -7.54 10.62
CA LYS A 428 24.76 -7.80 9.20
C LYS A 428 24.42 -9.26 8.88
N TYR A 429 23.37 -9.45 8.11
CA TYR A 429 22.86 -10.74 7.69
C TYR A 429 22.96 -10.93 6.19
N HIS A 430 23.11 -12.17 5.75
CA HIS A 430 23.02 -12.60 4.37
C HIS A 430 22.44 -14.00 4.30
N LEU A 431 21.59 -14.25 3.33
CA LEU A 431 20.99 -15.56 3.09
C LEU A 431 21.65 -16.22 1.88
N PHE A 432 22.13 -17.43 2.05
CA PHE A 432 22.58 -18.29 0.94
C PHE A 432 21.53 -19.35 0.66
N THR A 433 21.24 -19.58 -0.62
CA THR A 433 20.32 -20.62 -1.10
C THR A 433 21.10 -21.63 -1.92
N VAL A 434 20.75 -22.92 -1.82
CA VAL A 434 21.31 -23.94 -2.72
C VAL A 434 20.90 -23.66 -4.14
N ALA A 435 21.85 -23.79 -5.10
CA ALA A 435 21.60 -23.70 -6.54
C ALA A 435 20.73 -24.88 -7.03
#